data_97047295d62f4d4a920525183db01d0a
#
_entry.id   97047295d62f4d4a920525183db01d0a
#
_cell.length_a   1.000
_cell.length_b   1.000
_cell.length_c   1.000
_cell.angle_alpha   90.00
_cell.angle_beta   90.00
_cell.angle_gamma   90.00
#
_symmetry.space_group_name_H-M   'P 1'
#
loop_
_entity.id
_entity.type
_entity.pdbx_description
1 polymer ?
#
loop_
_entity_poly.entity_id
_entity_poly.type
_entity_poly.pdbx_seq_one_letter_code
_entity_poly.pdbx_strand_id
1 'polypeptide(L)'
;MKTNYKMRRGFTLVELLVVIVIIAALAGLTAPMVIRQRNKANQTEAVSNARQVGFAMFEFETEYGSFPDPALGETINTSVGGDLVAPSTISSSNDAFTQLLAAGIATSEQMFFCKTGYSTSKPDNVFTKKEDALKKGDVGFGYLMGTGNKAFSASGNSGRVLIATPLKYSGSFTAKQFDKDAYDSKAVVLKMDNSVTSLQINKDGEAVLGGTKKLFDQGTDTVWGEGVTPTMVNPLPK
;
A
#
# COMPACT_ATOMS: atom_id res chain seq x y z
N MET A 1 5.61 47.35 58.06
CA MET A 1 5.21 46.50 56.91
C MET A 1 5.63 45.05 57.20
N LYS A 2 4.69 44.14 57.52
CA LYS A 2 5.01 42.72 57.80
C LYS A 2 4.81 41.92 56.49
N THR A 3 5.88 41.47 55.92
CA THR A 3 5.85 40.60 54.71
C THR A 3 5.53 39.19 55.15
N ASN A 4 4.32 38.70 54.81
CA ASN A 4 3.92 37.30 55.01
C ASN A 4 4.60 36.41 53.95
N TYR A 5 5.66 35.72 54.33
CA TYR A 5 6.25 34.66 53.53
C TYR A 5 5.31 33.40 53.55
N LYS A 6 4.56 33.16 52.48
CA LYS A 6 3.91 31.89 52.28
C LYS A 6 4.99 30.82 52.11
N MET A 7 5.13 29.91 53.06
CA MET A 7 5.97 28.73 52.91
C MET A 7 5.43 27.89 51.75
N ARG A 8 6.25 27.78 50.69
CA ARG A 8 5.99 26.83 49.58
C ARG A 8 6.27 25.44 50.12
N ARG A 9 5.27 24.58 50.12
CA ARG A 9 5.43 23.14 50.44
C ARG A 9 6.37 22.54 49.36
N GLY A 10 7.54 22.05 49.75
CA GLY A 10 8.46 21.32 48.90
C GLY A 10 7.90 19.93 48.60
N PHE A 11 8.15 19.46 47.39
CA PHE A 11 7.76 18.08 46.97
C PHE A 11 8.72 17.08 47.62
N THR A 12 8.18 16.00 48.19
CA THR A 12 9.01 14.94 48.75
C THR A 12 9.51 13.99 47.68
N LEU A 13 10.69 13.41 47.89
CA LEU A 13 11.31 12.43 46.97
C LEU A 13 10.41 11.20 46.77
N VAL A 14 9.67 10.80 47.84
CA VAL A 14 8.73 9.69 47.81
C VAL A 14 7.51 9.99 46.95
N GLU A 15 6.94 11.20 47.02
CA GLU A 15 5.79 11.61 46.19
C GLU A 15 6.17 11.56 44.69
N LEU A 16 7.39 12.00 44.32
CA LEU A 16 7.86 11.91 42.95
C LEU A 16 8.05 10.45 42.50
N LEU A 17 8.63 9.62 43.40
CA LEU A 17 8.87 8.20 43.11
C LEU A 17 7.56 7.43 42.85
N VAL A 18 6.54 7.63 43.70
CA VAL A 18 5.24 6.99 43.53
C VAL A 18 4.60 7.36 42.19
N VAL A 19 4.65 8.65 41.81
CA VAL A 19 4.09 9.12 40.54
C VAL A 19 4.76 8.47 39.32
N ILE A 20 6.09 8.40 39.30
CA ILE A 20 6.80 7.76 38.18
C ILE A 20 6.53 6.25 38.10
N VAL A 21 6.39 5.56 39.22
CA VAL A 21 6.04 4.14 39.27
C VAL A 21 4.63 3.90 38.70
N ILE A 22 3.65 4.73 39.07
CA ILE A 22 2.29 4.64 38.53
C ILE A 22 2.29 4.92 37.03
N ILE A 23 2.99 5.96 36.56
CA ILE A 23 3.08 6.28 35.12
C ILE A 23 3.75 5.13 34.36
N ALA A 24 4.83 4.56 34.87
CA ALA A 24 5.51 3.43 34.25
C ALA A 24 4.61 2.18 34.16
N ALA A 25 3.86 1.88 35.22
CA ALA A 25 2.92 0.77 35.23
C ALA A 25 1.78 0.97 34.21
N LEU A 26 1.18 2.17 34.14
CA LEU A 26 0.13 2.49 33.17
C LEU A 26 0.65 2.46 31.73
N ALA A 27 1.85 3.04 31.49
CA ALA A 27 2.48 3.02 30.17
C ALA A 27 2.77 1.58 29.69
N GLY A 28 3.24 0.71 30.58
CA GLY A 28 3.50 -0.69 30.25
C GLY A 28 2.26 -1.47 29.81
N LEU A 29 1.10 -1.18 30.42
CA LEU A 29 -0.17 -1.82 30.06
C LEU A 29 -0.79 -1.27 28.77
N THR A 30 -0.62 0.03 28.50
CA THR A 30 -1.28 0.69 27.36
C THR A 30 -0.48 0.60 26.05
N ALA A 31 0.86 0.49 26.10
CA ALA A 31 1.73 0.48 24.93
C ALA A 31 1.34 -0.56 23.84
N PRO A 32 1.09 -1.84 24.16
CA PRO A 32 0.72 -2.83 23.13
C PRO A 32 -0.65 -2.53 22.49
N MET A 33 -1.56 -1.93 23.22
CA MET A 33 -2.88 -1.54 22.72
C MET A 33 -2.76 -0.39 21.70
N VAL A 34 -1.92 0.59 21.98
CA VAL A 34 -1.69 1.74 21.08
C VAL A 34 -1.07 1.28 19.75
N ILE A 35 -0.13 0.34 19.78
CA ILE A 35 0.48 -0.22 18.56
C ILE A 35 -0.56 -0.88 17.67
N ARG A 36 -1.44 -1.73 18.24
CA ARG A 36 -2.53 -2.38 17.50
C ARG A 36 -3.51 -1.36 16.89
N GLN A 37 -3.86 -0.31 17.63
CA GLN A 37 -4.74 0.74 17.13
C GLN A 37 -4.10 1.50 15.95
N ARG A 38 -2.79 1.78 16.01
CA ARG A 38 -2.07 2.40 14.88
C ARG A 38 -2.07 1.50 13.65
N ASN A 39 -1.81 0.20 13.79
CA ASN A 39 -1.83 -0.75 12.68
C ASN A 39 -3.22 -0.82 12.05
N LYS A 40 -4.28 -0.82 12.87
CA LYS A 40 -5.66 -0.79 12.38
C LYS A 40 -6.00 0.52 11.65
N ALA A 41 -5.54 1.67 12.13
CA ALA A 41 -5.71 2.95 11.46
C ALA A 41 -4.99 2.98 10.11
N ASN A 42 -3.73 2.51 10.06
CA ASN A 42 -2.96 2.40 8.83
C ASN A 42 -3.62 1.43 7.83
N GLN A 43 -4.21 0.33 8.31
CA GLN A 43 -4.97 -0.60 7.47
C GLN A 43 -6.23 0.06 6.89
N THR A 44 -6.95 0.85 7.68
CA THR A 44 -8.13 1.58 7.21
C THR A 44 -7.76 2.62 6.15
N GLU A 45 -6.67 3.35 6.33
CA GLU A 45 -6.11 4.26 5.32
C GLU A 45 -5.76 3.50 4.04
N ALA A 46 -5.06 2.36 4.14
CA ALA A 46 -4.73 1.51 2.99
C ALA A 46 -5.98 1.04 2.24
N VAL A 47 -7.04 0.63 2.94
CA VAL A 47 -8.32 0.23 2.32
C VAL A 47 -8.98 1.40 1.59
N SER A 48 -8.99 2.60 2.18
CA SER A 48 -9.53 3.80 1.55
C SER A 48 -8.77 4.17 0.29
N ASN A 49 -7.44 4.18 0.37
CA ASN A 49 -6.56 4.54 -0.74
C ASN A 49 -6.61 3.49 -1.86
N ALA A 50 -6.62 2.20 -1.53
CA ALA A 50 -6.79 1.13 -2.52
C ALA A 50 -8.09 1.27 -3.32
N ARG A 51 -9.19 1.71 -2.68
CA ARG A 51 -10.45 1.96 -3.37
C ARG A 51 -10.36 3.15 -4.33
N GLN A 52 -9.65 4.22 -3.94
CA GLN A 52 -9.42 5.36 -4.82
C GLN A 52 -8.56 4.96 -6.03
N VAL A 53 -7.50 4.18 -5.81
CA VAL A 53 -6.70 3.59 -6.91
C VAL A 53 -7.60 2.75 -7.82
N GLY A 54 -8.51 1.97 -7.26
CA GLY A 54 -9.46 1.18 -8.03
C GLY A 54 -10.30 2.05 -8.97
N PHE A 55 -10.87 3.14 -8.50
CA PHE A 55 -11.63 4.07 -9.36
C PHE A 55 -10.75 4.62 -10.49
N ALA A 56 -9.54 5.08 -10.19
CA ALA A 56 -8.62 5.57 -11.21
C ALA A 56 -8.22 4.48 -12.22
N MET A 57 -8.02 3.24 -11.78
CA MET A 57 -7.71 2.10 -12.65
C MET A 57 -8.85 1.81 -13.63
N PHE A 58 -10.11 1.81 -13.17
CA PHE A 58 -11.27 1.57 -14.04
C PHE A 58 -11.53 2.73 -15.00
N GLU A 59 -11.33 3.96 -14.57
CA GLU A 59 -11.38 5.13 -15.44
C GLU A 59 -10.31 5.03 -16.54
N PHE A 60 -9.09 4.66 -16.17
CA PHE A 60 -7.99 4.44 -17.09
C PHE A 60 -8.29 3.32 -18.11
N GLU A 61 -8.84 2.19 -17.66
CA GLU A 61 -9.24 1.11 -18.56
C GLU A 61 -10.35 1.54 -19.53
N THR A 62 -11.27 2.36 -19.07
CA THR A 62 -12.35 2.89 -19.94
C THR A 62 -11.78 3.78 -21.05
N GLU A 63 -10.73 4.55 -20.76
CA GLU A 63 -10.11 5.47 -21.70
C GLU A 63 -9.09 4.78 -22.64
N TYR A 64 -8.26 3.90 -22.10
CA TYR A 64 -7.14 3.28 -22.81
C TYR A 64 -7.35 1.79 -23.17
N GLY A 65 -8.47 1.18 -22.75
CA GLY A 65 -8.87 -0.20 -23.10
C GLY A 65 -8.22 -1.30 -22.29
N SER A 66 -7.30 -0.99 -21.37
CA SER A 66 -6.73 -1.92 -20.39
C SER A 66 -6.22 -1.18 -19.16
N PHE A 67 -5.93 -1.91 -18.09
CA PHE A 67 -5.20 -1.34 -16.94
C PHE A 67 -3.77 -0.96 -17.34
N PRO A 68 -3.01 -0.21 -16.52
CA PRO A 68 -1.66 0.22 -16.84
C PRO A 68 -0.77 -0.89 -17.42
N ASP A 69 -0.26 -0.67 -18.63
CA ASP A 69 0.50 -1.66 -19.41
C ASP A 69 1.70 -0.98 -20.10
N PRO A 70 2.84 -1.67 -20.24
CA PRO A 70 4.00 -1.13 -20.95
C PRO A 70 3.69 -0.57 -22.34
N ALA A 71 2.76 -1.19 -23.07
CA ALA A 71 2.41 -0.76 -24.44
C ALA A 71 1.67 0.58 -24.48
N LEU A 72 1.10 1.04 -23.36
CA LEU A 72 0.30 2.28 -23.34
C LEU A 72 1.12 3.55 -23.09
N GLY A 73 2.38 3.43 -22.66
CA GLY A 73 3.21 4.60 -22.33
C GLY A 73 3.31 5.62 -23.46
N GLU A 74 3.58 5.19 -24.69
CA GLU A 74 3.65 6.09 -25.86
C GLU A 74 2.29 6.68 -26.22
N THR A 75 1.23 5.90 -26.12
CA THR A 75 -0.14 6.36 -26.39
C THR A 75 -0.53 7.49 -25.44
N ILE A 76 -0.26 7.33 -24.14
CA ILE A 76 -0.53 8.35 -23.12
C ILE A 76 0.28 9.61 -23.42
N ASN A 77 1.58 9.49 -23.68
CA ASN A 77 2.45 10.63 -23.96
C ASN A 77 2.02 11.41 -25.20
N THR A 78 1.47 10.72 -26.20
CA THR A 78 0.98 11.35 -27.42
C THR A 78 -0.38 12.02 -27.23
N SER A 79 -1.25 11.42 -26.41
CA SER A 79 -2.63 11.92 -26.20
C SER A 79 -2.69 13.11 -25.25
N VAL A 80 -1.90 13.09 -24.16
CA VAL A 80 -1.99 14.13 -23.13
C VAL A 80 -1.00 15.28 -23.36
N GLY A 81 0.19 14.98 -23.94
CA GLY A 81 1.19 16.01 -24.28
C GLY A 81 1.75 16.79 -23.08
N GLY A 82 1.73 16.19 -21.89
CA GLY A 82 2.21 16.80 -20.66
C GLY A 82 3.71 16.61 -20.43
N ASP A 83 4.26 17.34 -19.46
CA ASP A 83 5.67 17.21 -19.03
C ASP A 83 5.95 15.89 -18.28
N LEU A 84 4.91 15.30 -17.68
CA LEU A 84 4.98 14.01 -17.01
C LEU A 84 4.89 12.88 -18.04
N VAL A 85 6.03 12.25 -18.30
CA VAL A 85 6.14 11.16 -19.28
C VAL A 85 5.69 9.84 -18.67
N ALA A 86 4.69 9.21 -19.28
CA ALA A 86 4.23 7.87 -18.90
C ALA A 86 5.30 6.81 -19.23
N PRO A 87 5.64 5.91 -18.29
CA PRO A 87 6.60 4.84 -18.55
C PRO A 87 6.10 3.85 -19.60
N SER A 88 6.98 3.51 -20.58
CA SER A 88 6.76 2.43 -21.56
C SER A 88 7.32 1.07 -21.09
N THR A 89 7.86 1.02 -19.89
CA THR A 89 8.27 -0.20 -19.20
C THR A 89 7.73 -0.16 -17.77
N ILE A 90 7.19 -1.28 -17.30
CA ILE A 90 6.70 -1.40 -15.92
C ILE A 90 7.61 -2.39 -15.20
N SER A 91 8.58 -1.87 -14.48
CA SER A 91 9.50 -2.63 -13.62
C SER A 91 9.11 -2.58 -12.15
N SER A 92 8.34 -1.58 -11.78
CA SER A 92 7.82 -1.35 -10.44
C SER A 92 6.36 -0.89 -10.48
N SER A 93 5.66 -0.99 -9.37
CA SER A 93 4.32 -0.41 -9.28
C SER A 93 4.33 1.12 -9.36
N ASN A 94 5.45 1.78 -9.04
CA ASN A 94 5.63 3.20 -9.26
C ASN A 94 5.45 3.53 -10.76
N ASP A 95 6.04 2.74 -11.67
CA ASP A 95 5.89 2.95 -13.11
C ASP A 95 4.44 2.81 -13.57
N ALA A 96 3.73 1.76 -13.08
CA ALA A 96 2.33 1.53 -13.42
C ALA A 96 1.44 2.69 -12.96
N PHE A 97 1.62 3.15 -11.73
CA PHE A 97 0.80 4.24 -11.18
C PHE A 97 1.19 5.61 -11.75
N THR A 98 2.44 5.78 -12.22
CA THR A 98 2.83 6.99 -12.95
C THR A 98 2.06 7.12 -14.27
N GLN A 99 1.65 6.02 -14.92
CA GLN A 99 0.77 6.09 -16.09
C GLN A 99 -0.58 6.73 -15.77
N LEU A 100 -1.15 6.46 -14.58
CA LEU A 100 -2.42 7.08 -14.13
C LEU A 100 -2.27 8.59 -13.89
N LEU A 101 -1.13 9.02 -13.34
CA LEU A 101 -0.83 10.45 -13.15
C LEU A 101 -0.57 11.14 -14.50
N ALA A 102 0.21 10.53 -15.38
CA ALA A 102 0.53 11.06 -16.70
C ALA A 102 -0.71 11.18 -17.60
N ALA A 103 -1.66 10.26 -17.47
CA ALA A 103 -2.96 10.33 -18.13
C ALA A 103 -3.88 11.42 -17.56
N GLY A 104 -3.50 12.05 -16.43
CA GLY A 104 -4.33 13.05 -15.75
C GLY A 104 -5.54 12.48 -15.00
N ILE A 105 -5.67 11.17 -14.94
CA ILE A 105 -6.78 10.47 -14.25
C ILE A 105 -6.54 10.49 -12.74
N ALA A 106 -5.35 10.14 -12.29
CA ALA A 106 -4.98 10.35 -10.89
C ALA A 106 -4.48 11.78 -10.69
N THR A 107 -5.07 12.49 -9.73
CA THR A 107 -4.76 13.89 -9.43
C THR A 107 -3.96 14.07 -8.13
N SER A 108 -3.60 12.99 -7.48
CA SER A 108 -2.84 13.00 -6.23
C SER A 108 -2.04 11.72 -6.06
N GLU A 109 -0.78 11.86 -5.64
CA GLU A 109 0.08 10.72 -5.30
C GLU A 109 -0.35 10.03 -4.00
N GLN A 110 -1.07 10.73 -3.13
CA GLN A 110 -1.43 10.22 -1.80
C GLN A 110 -2.31 8.97 -1.85
N MET A 111 -3.07 8.78 -2.93
CA MET A 111 -3.88 7.58 -3.13
C MET A 111 -3.04 6.30 -3.30
N PHE A 112 -1.80 6.42 -3.75
CA PHE A 112 -0.89 5.27 -3.91
C PHE A 112 -0.13 4.93 -2.64
N PHE A 113 -0.29 5.73 -1.59
CA PHE A 113 0.35 5.52 -0.31
C PHE A 113 -0.41 4.50 0.54
N CYS A 114 0.30 3.56 1.11
CA CYS A 114 -0.10 2.86 2.33
C CYS A 114 1.15 2.56 3.16
N LYS A 115 1.03 2.67 4.48
CA LYS A 115 2.19 2.54 5.36
C LYS A 115 2.71 1.11 5.39
N THR A 116 3.86 0.88 4.78
CA THR A 116 4.54 -0.41 4.70
C THR A 116 6.04 -0.23 4.90
N GLY A 117 6.82 -1.31 4.78
CA GLY A 117 8.28 -1.22 4.75
C GLY A 117 8.85 -0.41 3.58
N TYR A 118 8.08 -0.26 2.49
CA TYR A 118 8.47 0.54 1.31
C TYR A 118 8.15 2.01 1.47
N SER A 119 7.01 2.35 2.08
CA SER A 119 6.50 3.71 2.21
C SER A 119 6.28 4.05 3.68
N THR A 120 7.14 4.89 4.22
CA THR A 120 7.14 5.28 5.63
C THR A 120 6.59 6.68 5.87
N SER A 121 6.59 7.54 4.84
CA SER A 121 6.08 8.90 4.84
C SER A 121 5.15 9.11 3.64
N LYS A 122 4.17 9.98 3.79
CA LYS A 122 3.26 10.34 2.69
C LYS A 122 4.03 11.06 1.59
N PRO A 123 3.67 10.86 0.30
CA PRO A 123 4.27 11.58 -0.82
C PRO A 123 4.00 13.08 -0.73
N ASP A 124 4.86 13.86 -1.37
CA ASP A 124 4.81 15.33 -1.36
C ASP A 124 3.78 15.91 -2.34
N ASN A 125 3.19 15.08 -3.17
CA ASN A 125 2.21 15.43 -4.20
C ASN A 125 2.77 16.36 -5.29
N VAL A 126 4.07 16.24 -5.57
CA VAL A 126 4.76 16.97 -6.64
C VAL A 126 5.14 15.99 -7.74
N PHE A 127 4.41 16.01 -8.86
CA PHE A 127 4.55 15.07 -9.98
C PHE A 127 4.51 15.76 -11.35
N THR A 128 5.15 16.93 -11.44
CA THR A 128 5.23 17.67 -12.71
C THR A 128 6.17 17.02 -13.74
N LYS A 129 7.13 16.23 -13.27
CA LYS A 129 8.10 15.49 -14.09
C LYS A 129 8.22 14.05 -13.60
N LYS A 130 8.71 13.16 -14.47
CA LYS A 130 8.90 11.74 -14.16
C LYS A 130 9.81 11.51 -12.94
N GLU A 131 10.84 12.31 -12.77
CA GLU A 131 11.80 12.21 -11.66
C GLU A 131 11.17 12.58 -10.31
N ASP A 132 10.12 13.41 -10.35
CA ASP A 132 9.41 13.87 -9.16
C ASP A 132 8.21 12.99 -8.84
N ALA A 133 7.62 12.34 -9.84
CA ALA A 133 6.43 11.52 -9.65
C ALA A 133 6.77 10.18 -8.98
N LEU A 134 6.02 9.83 -7.95
CA LEU A 134 6.05 8.54 -7.26
C LEU A 134 7.49 8.05 -6.98
N LYS A 135 8.24 8.83 -6.24
CA LYS A 135 9.62 8.51 -5.81
C LYS A 135 9.67 7.25 -4.97
N LYS A 136 10.87 6.79 -4.71
CA LYS A 136 11.10 5.72 -3.72
C LYS A 136 10.52 6.12 -2.36
N GLY A 137 9.61 5.30 -1.85
CA GLY A 137 8.94 5.55 -0.57
C GLY A 137 7.55 6.17 -0.68
N ASP A 138 7.09 6.58 -1.85
CA ASP A 138 5.77 7.20 -2.06
C ASP A 138 4.68 6.16 -2.27
N VAL A 139 5.02 5.03 -2.90
CA VAL A 139 4.09 3.95 -3.21
C VAL A 139 4.14 2.85 -2.15
N GLY A 140 2.98 2.47 -1.68
CA GLY A 140 2.82 1.40 -0.69
C GLY A 140 2.07 0.17 -1.23
N PHE A 141 1.65 0.16 -2.49
CA PHE A 141 0.96 -0.96 -3.13
C PHE A 141 1.80 -1.58 -4.24
N GLY A 142 1.77 -2.90 -4.34
CA GLY A 142 2.23 -3.62 -5.51
C GLY A 142 1.10 -3.77 -6.53
N TYR A 143 1.44 -3.84 -7.81
CA TYR A 143 0.51 -4.01 -8.91
C TYR A 143 0.62 -5.43 -9.47
N LEU A 144 -0.52 -6.10 -9.69
CA LEU A 144 -0.56 -7.46 -10.23
C LEU A 144 -0.82 -7.44 -11.72
N MET A 145 -0.01 -8.20 -12.43
CA MET A 145 -0.06 -8.39 -13.88
C MET A 145 -0.17 -9.87 -14.22
N GLY A 146 -0.62 -10.16 -15.41
CA GLY A 146 -0.70 -11.52 -15.94
C GLY A 146 0.62 -12.03 -16.51
N THR A 147 0.54 -13.18 -17.18
CA THR A 147 1.68 -13.83 -17.82
C THR A 147 2.41 -12.88 -18.77
N GLY A 148 3.72 -12.78 -18.63
CA GLY A 148 4.57 -11.91 -19.45
C GLY A 148 4.45 -10.42 -19.11
N ASN A 149 4.07 -10.09 -17.90
CA ASN A 149 3.88 -8.71 -17.42
C ASN A 149 2.89 -7.92 -18.29
N LYS A 150 1.81 -8.57 -18.72
CA LYS A 150 0.69 -7.92 -19.40
C LYS A 150 -0.38 -7.52 -18.39
N ALA A 151 -0.94 -6.35 -18.60
CA ALA A 151 -2.07 -5.90 -17.79
C ALA A 151 -3.28 -6.83 -17.95
N PHE A 152 -4.08 -6.91 -16.92
CA PHE A 152 -5.41 -7.51 -17.00
C PHE A 152 -6.38 -6.53 -17.65
N SER A 153 -7.55 -7.05 -18.07
CA SER A 153 -8.70 -6.26 -18.50
C SER A 153 -9.88 -6.58 -17.57
N ALA A 154 -10.77 -5.61 -17.36
CA ALA A 154 -11.96 -5.77 -16.52
C ALA A 154 -12.93 -6.85 -17.04
N SER A 155 -12.81 -7.25 -18.31
CA SER A 155 -13.59 -8.37 -18.89
C SER A 155 -13.22 -9.73 -18.29
N GLY A 156 -12.22 -9.82 -17.42
CA GLY A 156 -11.77 -11.04 -16.76
C GLY A 156 -12.60 -11.44 -15.54
N ASN A 157 -12.07 -12.41 -14.79
CA ASN A 157 -12.68 -12.83 -13.52
C ASN A 157 -12.64 -11.68 -12.50
N SER A 158 -13.82 -11.25 -12.04
CA SER A 158 -13.98 -10.16 -11.07
C SER A 158 -13.29 -10.38 -9.72
N GLY A 159 -13.01 -11.64 -9.37
CA GLY A 159 -12.27 -12.01 -8.17
C GLY A 159 -10.75 -11.84 -8.28
N ARG A 160 -10.20 -11.56 -9.46
CA ARG A 160 -8.76 -11.30 -9.63
C ARG A 160 -8.34 -10.06 -8.85
N VAL A 161 -7.14 -10.12 -8.31
CA VAL A 161 -6.56 -8.99 -7.55
C VAL A 161 -5.76 -8.11 -8.50
N LEU A 162 -6.00 -6.80 -8.47
CA LEU A 162 -5.28 -5.79 -9.25
C LEU A 162 -4.11 -5.20 -8.50
N ILE A 163 -4.34 -4.82 -7.23
CA ILE A 163 -3.28 -4.31 -6.36
C ILE A 163 -3.35 -5.00 -5.00
N ALA A 164 -2.22 -5.08 -4.35
CA ALA A 164 -2.11 -5.59 -3.00
C ALA A 164 -1.03 -4.82 -2.23
N THR A 165 -1.06 -4.91 -0.89
CA THR A 165 0.13 -4.53 -0.11
C THR A 165 1.35 -5.28 -0.63
N PRO A 166 2.56 -4.68 -0.62
CA PRO A 166 3.71 -5.23 -1.33
C PRO A 166 4.24 -6.51 -0.68
N LEU A 167 4.95 -7.30 -1.46
CA LEU A 167 5.71 -8.43 -0.96
C LEU A 167 6.90 -7.94 -0.12
N LYS A 168 7.24 -8.68 0.91
CA LYS A 168 8.39 -8.39 1.75
C LYS A 168 9.68 -8.50 0.92
N TYR A 169 10.48 -7.43 0.93
CA TYR A 169 11.77 -7.45 0.29
C TYR A 169 12.80 -8.13 1.20
N SER A 170 13.36 -9.24 0.74
CA SER A 170 14.43 -9.99 1.43
C SER A 170 15.66 -10.21 0.52
N GLY A 171 15.96 -9.21 -0.36
CA GLY A 171 16.95 -9.32 -1.42
C GLY A 171 16.41 -9.92 -2.72
N SER A 172 15.25 -10.57 -2.68
CA SER A 172 14.54 -11.14 -3.84
C SER A 172 13.06 -11.24 -3.54
N PHE A 173 12.21 -11.18 -4.57
CA PHE A 173 10.76 -11.39 -4.49
C PHE A 173 10.31 -12.81 -4.83
N THR A 174 11.24 -13.75 -4.97
CA THR A 174 10.94 -15.14 -5.36
C THR A 174 10.04 -15.87 -4.37
N ALA A 175 10.15 -15.56 -3.08
CA ALA A 175 9.37 -16.21 -2.03
C ALA A 175 7.89 -15.77 -1.98
N LYS A 176 7.47 -14.73 -2.70
CA LYS A 176 6.09 -14.20 -2.73
C LYS A 176 5.46 -14.02 -1.34
N GLN A 177 6.25 -13.60 -0.37
CA GLN A 177 5.84 -13.43 1.03
C GLN A 177 5.45 -11.99 1.32
N PHE A 178 4.35 -11.82 2.06
CA PHE A 178 3.87 -10.53 2.56
C PHE A 178 4.47 -10.21 3.93
N ASP A 179 4.50 -8.92 4.27
CA ASP A 179 4.91 -8.47 5.60
C ASP A 179 3.79 -8.70 6.62
N LYS A 180 4.04 -9.56 7.62
CA LYS A 180 3.08 -9.87 8.67
C LYS A 180 2.91 -8.74 9.69
N ASP A 181 3.91 -7.88 9.82
CA ASP A 181 3.95 -6.88 10.89
C ASP A 181 3.19 -5.60 10.49
N ALA A 182 2.97 -5.39 9.19
CA ALA A 182 2.38 -4.15 8.67
C ALA A 182 0.93 -3.94 9.17
N TYR A 183 0.06 -4.97 9.10
CA TYR A 183 -1.37 -4.87 9.40
C TYR A 183 -1.90 -6.08 10.17
N ASP A 184 -1.26 -6.44 11.26
CA ASP A 184 -1.63 -7.58 12.10
C ASP A 184 -1.85 -8.88 11.28
N SER A 185 -0.84 -9.27 10.50
CA SER A 185 -0.85 -10.44 9.61
C SER A 185 -1.95 -10.40 8.54
N LYS A 186 -2.22 -9.24 7.97
CA LYS A 186 -3.16 -9.06 6.87
C LYS A 186 -2.53 -8.35 5.69
N ALA A 187 -2.92 -8.76 4.48
CA ALA A 187 -2.64 -8.08 3.23
C ALA A 187 -3.91 -7.39 2.74
N VAL A 188 -3.85 -6.09 2.47
CA VAL A 188 -4.96 -5.37 1.84
C VAL A 188 -4.88 -5.60 0.33
N VAL A 189 -5.98 -6.02 -0.28
CA VAL A 189 -6.05 -6.28 -1.72
C VAL A 189 -7.27 -5.60 -2.33
N LEU A 190 -7.10 -5.06 -3.52
CA LEU A 190 -8.17 -4.57 -4.40
C LEU A 190 -8.41 -5.60 -5.49
N LYS A 191 -9.67 -5.97 -5.70
CA LYS A 191 -10.10 -6.88 -6.76
C LYS A 191 -10.67 -6.15 -7.97
N MET A 192 -10.83 -6.88 -9.06
CA MET A 192 -11.43 -6.35 -10.30
C MET A 192 -12.89 -5.92 -10.17
N ASP A 193 -13.62 -6.34 -9.15
CA ASP A 193 -14.96 -5.83 -8.84
C ASP A 193 -14.95 -4.52 -8.03
N ASN A 194 -13.79 -3.87 -7.91
CA ASN A 194 -13.52 -2.70 -7.06
C ASN A 194 -13.77 -2.95 -5.56
N SER A 195 -13.90 -4.21 -5.14
CA SER A 195 -13.96 -4.54 -3.73
C SER A 195 -12.56 -4.56 -3.12
N VAL A 196 -12.42 -3.94 -1.94
CA VAL A 196 -11.18 -3.98 -1.17
C VAL A 196 -11.38 -4.87 0.04
N THR A 197 -10.54 -5.87 0.17
CA THR A 197 -10.59 -6.84 1.27
C THR A 197 -9.22 -6.98 1.94
N SER A 198 -9.23 -7.46 3.19
CA SER A 198 -8.01 -7.78 3.92
C SER A 198 -7.87 -9.29 4.03
N LEU A 199 -6.89 -9.85 3.35
CA LEU A 199 -6.61 -11.28 3.35
C LEU A 199 -5.71 -11.63 4.54
N GLN A 200 -5.95 -12.78 5.16
CA GLN A 200 -5.06 -13.29 6.19
C GLN A 200 -3.73 -13.77 5.57
N ILE A 201 -2.64 -13.47 6.23
CA ILE A 201 -1.31 -13.98 5.87
C ILE A 201 -1.04 -15.23 6.74
N ASN A 202 -0.75 -16.36 6.10
CA ASN A 202 -0.47 -17.62 6.78
C ASN A 202 0.92 -17.62 7.46
N LYS A 203 1.29 -18.74 8.07
CA LYS A 203 2.60 -18.89 8.76
C LYS A 203 3.78 -18.71 7.80
N ASP A 204 3.62 -19.07 6.55
CA ASP A 204 4.64 -19.01 5.50
C ASP A 204 4.76 -17.62 4.86
N GLY A 205 3.90 -16.67 5.26
CA GLY A 205 3.90 -15.30 4.74
C GLY A 205 3.03 -15.11 3.49
N GLU A 206 2.20 -16.09 3.12
CA GLU A 206 1.38 -16.04 1.93
C GLU A 206 -0.04 -15.54 2.24
N ALA A 207 -0.59 -14.71 1.38
CA ALA A 207 -1.97 -14.23 1.53
C ALA A 207 -2.98 -15.30 1.08
N VAL A 208 -3.98 -15.57 1.90
CA VAL A 208 -5.01 -16.60 1.69
C VAL A 208 -6.29 -15.97 1.16
N LEU A 209 -6.70 -16.36 -0.05
CA LEU A 209 -7.91 -15.87 -0.72
C LEU A 209 -9.20 -16.46 -0.16
N GLY A 210 -9.13 -17.70 0.35
CA GLY A 210 -10.26 -18.41 0.93
C GLY A 210 -9.97 -19.91 1.05
N GLY A 211 -10.35 -20.53 2.15
CA GLY A 211 -10.01 -21.91 2.45
C GLY A 211 -8.50 -22.11 2.51
N THR A 212 -7.98 -22.99 1.64
CA THR A 212 -6.54 -23.27 1.52
C THR A 212 -5.87 -22.55 0.35
N LYS A 213 -6.64 -21.83 -0.50
CA LYS A 213 -6.13 -21.19 -1.73
C LYS A 213 -5.37 -19.92 -1.41
N LYS A 214 -4.20 -19.79 -1.98
CA LYS A 214 -3.30 -18.65 -1.80
C LYS A 214 -3.42 -17.67 -2.97
N LEU A 215 -3.02 -16.43 -2.77
CA LEU A 215 -3.12 -15.37 -3.79
C LEU A 215 -2.39 -15.74 -5.10
N PHE A 216 -1.25 -16.40 -5.02
CA PHE A 216 -0.44 -16.75 -6.20
C PHE A 216 -0.60 -18.20 -6.67
N ASP A 217 -1.58 -18.94 -6.16
CA ASP A 217 -1.89 -20.29 -6.64
C ASP A 217 -2.41 -20.22 -8.08
N GLN A 218 -1.96 -21.15 -8.92
CA GLN A 218 -2.31 -21.25 -10.33
C GLN A 218 -3.25 -22.44 -10.57
N GLY A 219 -3.98 -22.41 -11.67
CA GLY A 219 -4.85 -23.50 -12.12
C GLY A 219 -6.30 -23.09 -12.29
N THR A 220 -7.09 -24.01 -12.86
CA THR A 220 -8.50 -23.81 -13.22
C THR A 220 -9.38 -23.37 -12.05
N ASP A 221 -9.06 -23.87 -10.85
CA ASP A 221 -9.82 -23.60 -9.62
C ASP A 221 -9.40 -22.30 -8.90
N THR A 222 -8.57 -21.46 -9.51
CA THR A 222 -8.14 -20.20 -8.93
C THR A 222 -8.82 -19.02 -9.60
N VAL A 223 -8.75 -17.84 -8.98
CA VAL A 223 -9.27 -16.59 -9.58
C VAL A 223 -8.53 -16.20 -10.86
N TRP A 224 -7.33 -16.74 -11.07
CA TRP A 224 -6.50 -16.45 -12.25
C TRP A 224 -6.95 -17.25 -13.48
N GLY A 225 -7.43 -18.47 -13.27
CA GLY A 225 -7.77 -19.39 -14.34
C GLY A 225 -6.58 -20.16 -14.90
N GLU A 226 -6.83 -20.96 -15.93
CA GLU A 226 -5.81 -21.77 -16.59
C GLU A 226 -4.85 -20.91 -17.43
N GLY A 227 -3.56 -21.23 -17.40
CA GLY A 227 -2.54 -20.57 -18.21
C GLY A 227 -2.14 -19.15 -17.74
N VAL A 228 -2.75 -18.64 -16.67
CA VAL A 228 -2.38 -17.33 -16.12
C VAL A 228 -1.43 -17.49 -14.94
N THR A 229 -0.24 -16.93 -15.09
CA THR A 229 0.74 -16.80 -14.01
C THR A 229 0.72 -15.37 -13.48
N PRO A 230 0.11 -15.13 -12.29
CA PRO A 230 0.10 -13.79 -11.72
C PRO A 230 1.50 -13.38 -11.28
N THR A 231 1.90 -12.21 -11.70
CA THR A 231 3.15 -11.55 -11.31
C THR A 231 2.82 -10.26 -10.58
N MET A 232 3.51 -10.00 -9.49
CA MET A 232 3.36 -8.75 -8.76
C MET A 232 4.62 -7.91 -8.93
N VAL A 233 4.47 -6.76 -9.52
CA VAL A 233 5.49 -5.72 -9.51
C VAL A 233 5.34 -4.91 -8.21
N ASN A 234 6.43 -4.86 -7.45
CA ASN A 234 6.44 -4.20 -6.17
C ASN A 234 6.85 -2.73 -6.30
N PRO A 235 6.60 -1.90 -5.28
CA PRO A 235 7.15 -0.56 -5.22
C PRO A 235 8.68 -0.57 -5.28
N LEU A 236 9.27 0.54 -5.67
CA LEU A 236 10.71 0.71 -5.60
C LEU A 236 11.18 0.60 -4.15
N PRO A 237 12.11 -0.31 -3.84
CA PRO A 237 12.62 -0.45 -2.48
C PRO A 237 13.39 0.80 -2.07
N LYS A 238 13.25 1.16 -0.81
CA LYS A 238 13.88 2.36 -0.22
C LYS A 238 15.39 2.19 -0.07
#